data_057e7b63767893d11ee8859c42e5cd7c
#
_entry.id   057e7b63767893d11ee8859c42e5cd7c
#
_cell.length_a   1.000
_cell.length_b   1.000
_cell.length_c   1.000
_cell.angle_alpha   90.00
_cell.angle_beta   90.00
_cell.angle_gamma   90.00
#
_symmetry.space_group_name_H-M   'P 1'
#
loop_
_entity.id
_entity.type
_entity.pdbx_description
1 polymer ?
#
loop_
_entity_poly.entity_id
_entity_poly.type
_entity_poly.pdbx_seq_one_letter_code
_entity_poly.pdbx_strand_id
1 'polypeptide(L)'
;MKHENAVRMLISFFNMKVGTRYRATNCGEEFEQIILDDESNVGDIRKAIVEFSAKKDDSLTSFLNFYKYEWKQESKTEAAPSVPMDINQGLSFITNVVSSMVAQMKSEEIERTVTTGLKDKIDQYIMDTYGPVERKVTLISEFGKKDLQGIQHEKFETVLKFVANDEPVYLTGPAGSGKNVICKQVAETLGLDFYFTNAVTQEYKLTGFTDANGVFHESQFYKAFVNGGLFMLDEMDASIPEVLIILNAAIANRYFDFPAPIGKVEANPNFRVIAAGNTTGYGADSSYVGRNTLDAASLDRFAMIKIDYDERIELGVTNGNTELVKFCRDFRKAANEAGLCITVSYRAIGRMAKMEKLLDKVEMLQTCLIKGLEKDDVKILQKNMTVRNEYTTALERAIA
;
A
#
# COMPACT_ATOMS: atom_id res chain seq x y z
N MET A 1 -38.70 10.42 9.20
CA MET A 1 -37.40 11.11 9.06
C MET A 1 -36.19 10.20 8.91
N LYS A 2 -36.06 9.03 9.59
CA LYS A 2 -34.85 8.16 9.43
C LYS A 2 -34.69 7.55 8.03
N HIS A 3 -35.74 7.33 7.29
CA HIS A 3 -35.69 6.67 5.96
C HIS A 3 -35.73 7.68 4.78
N GLU A 4 -36.09 8.92 5.00
CA GLU A 4 -36.26 9.91 3.93
C GLU A 4 -35.00 10.19 3.12
N ASN A 5 -33.83 10.23 3.77
CA ASN A 5 -32.55 10.38 3.10
C ASN A 5 -32.18 9.13 2.29
N ALA A 6 -32.49 7.92 2.82
CA ALA A 6 -32.24 6.68 2.12
C ALA A 6 -33.12 6.54 0.87
N VAL A 7 -34.38 6.91 0.98
CA VAL A 7 -35.33 6.97 -0.14
C VAL A 7 -34.82 7.92 -1.24
N ARG A 8 -34.44 9.15 -0.89
CA ARG A 8 -33.90 10.12 -1.84
C ARG A 8 -32.64 9.63 -2.54
N MET A 9 -31.75 8.97 -1.79
CA MET A 9 -30.53 8.39 -2.35
C MET A 9 -30.82 7.23 -3.31
N LEU A 10 -31.77 6.36 -3.01
CA LEU A 10 -32.16 5.25 -3.88
C LEU A 10 -32.83 5.75 -5.15
N ILE A 11 -33.73 6.74 -5.07
CA ILE A 11 -34.36 7.36 -6.24
C ILE A 11 -33.31 8.03 -7.13
N SER A 12 -32.36 8.77 -6.55
CA SER A 12 -31.26 9.37 -7.30
C SER A 12 -30.39 8.32 -7.99
N PHE A 13 -30.08 7.22 -7.31
CA PHE A 13 -29.32 6.12 -7.85
C PHE A 13 -30.06 5.37 -8.97
N PHE A 14 -31.36 5.12 -8.80
CA PHE A 14 -32.22 4.54 -9.83
C PHE A 14 -32.26 5.41 -11.08
N ASN A 15 -32.53 6.71 -10.93
CA ASN A 15 -32.52 7.66 -12.04
C ASN A 15 -31.19 7.68 -12.81
N MET A 16 -30.09 7.63 -12.09
CA MET A 16 -28.75 7.61 -12.68
C MET A 16 -28.46 6.32 -13.47
N LYS A 17 -28.94 5.17 -12.99
CA LYS A 17 -28.64 3.87 -13.59
C LYS A 17 -29.61 3.49 -14.71
N VAL A 18 -30.87 3.84 -14.55
CA VAL A 18 -31.95 3.47 -15.49
C VAL A 18 -32.24 4.60 -16.48
N GLY A 19 -31.75 5.81 -16.25
CA GLY A 19 -31.92 6.96 -17.17
C GLY A 19 -33.27 7.70 -17.00
N THR A 20 -33.89 7.59 -15.82
CA THR A 20 -35.19 8.17 -15.49
C THR A 20 -35.10 9.51 -14.77
N ARG A 21 -36.24 10.16 -14.47
CA ARG A 21 -36.33 11.44 -13.74
C ARG A 21 -37.37 11.42 -12.64
N TYR A 22 -37.50 10.31 -11.92
CA TYR A 22 -38.42 10.21 -10.78
C TYR A 22 -38.04 11.17 -9.66
N ARG A 23 -39.03 11.64 -8.92
CA ARG A 23 -38.84 12.51 -7.74
C ARG A 23 -39.45 11.85 -6.51
N ALA A 24 -38.97 12.18 -5.34
CA ALA A 24 -39.46 11.63 -4.07
C ALA A 24 -40.96 11.91 -3.85
N THR A 25 -41.52 12.97 -4.42
CA THR A 25 -42.96 13.31 -4.43
C THR A 25 -43.83 12.36 -5.26
N ASN A 26 -43.23 11.62 -6.20
CA ASN A 26 -43.94 10.77 -7.13
C ASN A 26 -43.75 9.27 -6.95
N CYS A 27 -42.69 8.87 -6.19
CA CYS A 27 -42.34 7.48 -6.01
C CYS A 27 -41.65 7.23 -4.64
N GLY A 28 -41.75 8.16 -3.71
CA GLY A 28 -41.13 8.03 -2.38
C GLY A 28 -41.73 6.91 -1.55
N GLU A 29 -43.06 6.75 -1.63
CA GLU A 29 -43.79 5.71 -0.88
C GLU A 29 -43.45 4.30 -1.35
N GLU A 30 -43.24 4.07 -2.63
CA GLU A 30 -42.85 2.78 -3.17
C GLU A 30 -41.44 2.37 -2.76
N PHE A 31 -40.48 3.30 -2.77
CA PHE A 31 -39.16 3.03 -2.26
C PHE A 31 -39.12 2.91 -0.74
N GLU A 32 -39.95 3.63 -0.01
CA GLU A 32 -40.10 3.52 1.43
C GLU A 32 -40.64 2.15 1.85
N GLN A 33 -41.62 1.61 1.11
CA GLN A 33 -42.14 0.26 1.35
C GLN A 33 -41.07 -0.82 1.15
N ILE A 34 -40.19 -0.69 0.17
CA ILE A 34 -39.09 -1.64 -0.03
C ILE A 34 -38.07 -1.58 1.12
N ILE A 35 -37.81 -0.37 1.66
CA ILE A 35 -36.85 -0.15 2.78
C ILE A 35 -37.42 -0.63 4.10
N LEU A 36 -38.74 -0.52 4.29
CA LEU A 36 -39.43 -0.93 5.52
C LEU A 36 -39.72 -2.45 5.58
N ASP A 37 -39.52 -3.16 4.46
CA ASP A 37 -39.60 -4.62 4.44
C ASP A 37 -38.38 -5.16 5.18
N ASP A 38 -38.58 -5.72 6.39
CA ASP A 38 -37.54 -6.11 7.39
C ASP A 38 -36.39 -7.00 6.86
N GLU A 39 -36.55 -7.56 5.66
CA GLU A 39 -35.54 -8.41 5.02
C GLU A 39 -34.67 -7.67 3.98
N SER A 40 -34.85 -6.35 3.77
CA SER A 40 -34.18 -5.61 2.70
C SER A 40 -33.24 -4.56 3.24
N ASN A 41 -31.95 -4.56 2.81
CA ASN A 41 -31.03 -3.49 3.11
C ASN A 41 -30.78 -2.62 1.87
N VAL A 42 -30.37 -1.35 2.08
CA VAL A 42 -30.10 -0.37 1.01
C VAL A 42 -29.04 -0.86 0.02
N GLY A 43 -28.11 -1.69 0.48
CA GLY A 43 -27.05 -2.27 -0.36
C GLY A 43 -27.60 -3.26 -1.38
N ASP A 44 -28.53 -4.10 -0.96
CA ASP A 44 -29.14 -5.11 -1.83
C ASP A 44 -30.12 -4.48 -2.82
N ILE A 45 -30.86 -3.46 -2.40
CA ILE A 45 -31.72 -2.69 -3.31
C ILE A 45 -30.85 -2.01 -4.41
N ARG A 46 -29.66 -1.51 -4.08
CA ARG A 46 -28.75 -0.94 -5.08
C ARG A 46 -28.21 -1.97 -6.07
N LYS A 47 -27.87 -3.17 -5.60
CA LYS A 47 -27.46 -4.29 -6.48
C LYS A 47 -28.57 -4.64 -7.47
N ALA A 48 -29.80 -4.79 -6.96
CA ALA A 48 -30.96 -5.06 -7.79
C ALA A 48 -31.22 -3.95 -8.84
N ILE A 49 -31.02 -2.68 -8.50
CA ILE A 49 -31.13 -1.56 -9.47
C ILE A 49 -30.07 -1.69 -10.58
N VAL A 50 -28.83 -2.05 -10.24
CA VAL A 50 -27.77 -2.25 -11.24
C VAL A 50 -28.11 -3.40 -12.18
N GLU A 51 -28.61 -4.50 -11.67
CA GLU A 51 -28.99 -5.66 -12.47
C GLU A 51 -30.21 -5.37 -13.34
N PHE A 52 -31.21 -4.70 -12.78
CA PHE A 52 -32.39 -4.26 -13.53
C PHE A 52 -32.03 -3.30 -14.68
N SER A 53 -31.04 -2.41 -14.47
CA SER A 53 -30.61 -1.47 -15.52
C SER A 53 -30.10 -2.15 -16.80
N ALA A 54 -29.67 -3.41 -16.70
CA ALA A 54 -29.26 -4.21 -17.86
C ALA A 54 -30.45 -4.71 -18.71
N LYS A 55 -31.68 -4.73 -18.15
CA LYS A 55 -32.91 -5.18 -18.84
C LYS A 55 -33.47 -4.15 -19.81
N LYS A 56 -32.90 -2.92 -19.88
CA LYS A 56 -33.35 -1.81 -20.74
C LYS A 56 -34.80 -1.39 -20.54
N ASP A 57 -35.35 -1.59 -19.37
CA ASP A 57 -36.69 -1.15 -18.95
C ASP A 57 -36.52 0.04 -18.00
N ASP A 58 -37.32 1.11 -18.20
CA ASP A 58 -37.28 2.35 -17.44
C ASP A 58 -38.45 2.52 -16.46
N SER A 59 -39.32 1.50 -16.39
CA SER A 59 -40.52 1.51 -15.57
C SER A 59 -40.23 1.18 -14.10
N LEU A 60 -40.62 2.08 -13.21
CA LEU A 60 -40.52 1.84 -11.75
C LEU A 60 -41.34 0.60 -11.32
N THR A 61 -42.53 0.43 -11.89
CA THR A 61 -43.39 -0.71 -11.61
C THR A 61 -42.74 -2.03 -12.02
N SER A 62 -42.04 -2.06 -13.15
CA SER A 62 -41.29 -3.22 -13.61
C SER A 62 -40.11 -3.51 -12.68
N PHE A 63 -39.41 -2.50 -12.20
CA PHE A 63 -38.34 -2.67 -11.20
C PHE A 63 -38.84 -3.23 -9.89
N LEU A 64 -39.97 -2.73 -9.36
CA LEU A 64 -40.55 -3.24 -8.11
C LEU A 64 -40.96 -4.71 -8.22
N ASN A 65 -41.52 -5.09 -9.37
CA ASN A 65 -41.85 -6.49 -9.64
C ASN A 65 -40.60 -7.36 -9.78
N PHE A 66 -39.59 -6.89 -10.52
CA PHE A 66 -38.30 -7.57 -10.63
C PHE A 66 -37.66 -7.78 -9.24
N TYR A 67 -37.59 -6.74 -8.41
CA TYR A 67 -37.02 -6.82 -7.06
C TYR A 67 -37.77 -7.84 -6.18
N LYS A 68 -39.09 -7.80 -6.19
CA LYS A 68 -39.95 -8.61 -5.32
C LYS A 68 -40.02 -10.07 -5.75
N TYR A 69 -40.11 -10.36 -7.04
CA TYR A 69 -40.46 -11.68 -7.56
C TYR A 69 -39.31 -12.40 -8.28
N GLU A 70 -38.32 -11.69 -8.81
CA GLU A 70 -37.20 -12.31 -9.48
C GLU A 70 -35.95 -12.25 -8.58
N TRP A 71 -35.48 -11.07 -8.24
CA TRP A 71 -34.20 -10.88 -7.53
C TRP A 71 -34.18 -11.45 -6.11
N LYS A 72 -35.23 -11.28 -5.30
CA LYS A 72 -35.33 -11.86 -3.96
C LYS A 72 -35.44 -13.40 -3.97
N GLN A 73 -35.90 -14.02 -5.03
CA GLN A 73 -35.98 -15.48 -5.13
C GLN A 73 -34.65 -16.11 -5.58
N GLU A 74 -33.94 -15.48 -6.52
CA GLU A 74 -32.62 -15.95 -6.96
C GLU A 74 -31.57 -15.77 -5.87
N SER A 75 -31.58 -14.68 -5.09
CA SER A 75 -30.65 -14.48 -3.98
C SER A 75 -30.81 -15.47 -2.81
N LYS A 76 -31.95 -16.21 -2.72
CA LYS A 76 -32.17 -17.31 -1.76
C LYS A 76 -31.61 -18.64 -2.27
N THR A 77 -31.24 -18.79 -3.53
CA THR A 77 -30.81 -20.07 -4.12
C THR A 77 -29.27 -20.17 -4.27
N GLU A 78 -28.54 -19.08 -4.21
CA GLU A 78 -27.07 -19.08 -4.20
C GLU A 78 -26.51 -18.94 -2.79
N ALA A 79 -26.77 -19.94 -1.93
CA ALA A 79 -26.04 -20.06 -0.68
C ALA A 79 -24.72 -20.78 -0.94
N ALA A 80 -23.63 -20.01 -1.05
CA ALA A 80 -22.28 -20.53 -0.88
C ALA A 80 -22.11 -21.17 0.51
N PRO A 81 -21.19 -22.12 0.71
CA PRO A 81 -21.08 -22.89 1.94
C PRO A 81 -20.86 -21.95 3.12
N SER A 82 -21.82 -21.95 4.02
CA SER A 82 -21.84 -21.17 5.25
C SER A 82 -20.76 -21.66 6.22
N VAL A 83 -19.69 -20.88 6.38
CA VAL A 83 -18.98 -20.86 7.65
C VAL A 83 -19.91 -20.12 8.64
N PRO A 84 -20.25 -20.68 9.80
CA PRO A 84 -21.16 -20.02 10.72
C PRO A 84 -20.49 -18.77 11.30
N MET A 85 -20.85 -17.64 10.75
CA MET A 85 -20.49 -16.34 11.29
C MET A 85 -21.55 -15.95 12.31
N ASP A 86 -21.18 -15.87 13.58
CA ASP A 86 -22.05 -15.29 14.59
C ASP A 86 -22.08 -13.78 14.41
N ILE A 87 -23.01 -13.33 13.54
CA ILE A 87 -23.27 -11.92 13.20
C ILE A 87 -23.54 -11.10 14.48
N ASN A 88 -24.06 -11.72 15.53
CA ASN A 88 -24.33 -11.08 16.81
C ASN A 88 -23.03 -10.73 17.56
N GLN A 89 -21.95 -11.50 17.44
CA GLN A 89 -20.66 -11.16 18.03
C GLN A 89 -19.99 -10.01 17.29
N GLY A 90 -20.04 -9.98 15.98
CA GLY A 90 -19.52 -8.87 15.16
C GLY A 90 -20.27 -7.56 15.39
N LEU A 91 -21.61 -7.61 15.44
CA LEU A 91 -22.46 -6.45 15.72
C LEU A 91 -22.30 -5.94 17.16
N SER A 92 -22.17 -6.81 18.16
CA SER A 92 -21.93 -6.43 19.55
C SER A 92 -20.55 -5.77 19.72
N PHE A 93 -19.53 -6.26 19.02
CA PHE A 93 -18.21 -5.65 19.02
C PHE A 93 -18.25 -4.22 18.43
N ILE A 94 -18.86 -4.06 17.24
CA ILE A 94 -18.99 -2.74 16.59
C ILE A 94 -19.80 -1.78 17.46
N THR A 95 -20.90 -2.24 18.08
CA THR A 95 -21.73 -1.43 18.98
C THR A 95 -20.97 -0.98 20.23
N ASN A 96 -20.19 -1.88 20.83
CA ASN A 96 -19.37 -1.56 22.01
C ASN A 96 -18.23 -0.59 21.67
N VAL A 97 -17.59 -0.73 20.51
CA VAL A 97 -16.53 0.17 20.03
C VAL A 97 -17.09 1.57 19.76
N VAL A 98 -18.22 1.67 19.06
CA VAL A 98 -18.89 2.94 18.78
C VAL A 98 -19.36 3.61 20.08
N SER A 99 -19.97 2.85 20.99
CA SER A 99 -20.45 3.38 22.28
C SER A 99 -19.32 3.90 23.17
N SER A 100 -18.19 3.21 23.22
CA SER A 100 -17.01 3.63 23.98
C SER A 100 -16.32 4.87 23.40
N MET A 101 -16.35 5.04 22.08
CA MET A 101 -15.81 6.23 21.42
C MET A 101 -16.69 7.45 21.57
N VAL A 102 -18.01 7.30 21.43
CA VAL A 102 -18.98 8.39 21.57
C VAL A 102 -19.03 8.93 23.00
N ALA A 103 -18.78 8.10 24.02
CA ALA A 103 -18.75 8.51 25.42
C ALA A 103 -17.56 9.41 25.79
N GLN A 104 -16.52 9.46 24.99
CA GLN A 104 -15.25 10.17 25.30
C GLN A 104 -15.02 11.47 24.52
N MET A 105 -15.89 11.90 23.58
CA MET A 105 -15.58 12.99 22.63
C MET A 105 -16.59 14.13 22.55
N LYS A 106 -16.12 15.35 22.34
CA LYS A 106 -16.91 16.56 22.01
C LYS A 106 -17.16 16.65 20.49
N SER A 107 -18.31 17.22 20.12
CA SER A 107 -19.06 17.05 18.86
C SER A 107 -18.35 17.28 17.51
N GLU A 108 -17.30 18.07 17.40
CA GLU A 108 -16.65 18.41 16.12
C GLU A 108 -15.40 17.56 15.78
N GLU A 109 -14.79 16.92 16.77
CA GLU A 109 -13.71 15.94 16.57
C GLU A 109 -14.22 14.54 16.23
N ILE A 110 -15.50 14.30 16.49
CA ILE A 110 -16.13 12.97 16.41
C ILE A 110 -16.09 12.41 14.98
N GLU A 111 -16.38 13.21 13.97
CA GLU A 111 -16.54 12.70 12.60
C GLU A 111 -15.22 12.21 11.95
N ARG A 112 -14.11 12.90 12.18
CA ARG A 112 -12.81 12.52 11.65
C ARG A 112 -12.17 11.39 12.44
N THR A 113 -12.22 11.45 13.77
CA THR A 113 -11.55 10.46 14.64
C THR A 113 -12.32 9.15 14.70
N VAL A 114 -13.67 9.19 14.66
CA VAL A 114 -14.51 7.99 14.61
C VAL A 114 -14.33 7.23 13.29
N THR A 115 -14.26 7.95 12.16
CA THR A 115 -14.12 7.29 10.85
C THR A 115 -12.74 6.62 10.70
N THR A 116 -11.67 7.28 11.14
CA THR A 116 -10.32 6.74 11.07
C THR A 116 -10.09 5.63 12.12
N GLY A 117 -10.44 5.89 13.38
CA GLY A 117 -10.25 4.93 14.45
C GLY A 117 -11.19 3.70 14.38
N LEU A 118 -12.36 3.83 13.76
CA LEU A 118 -13.25 2.71 13.49
C LEU A 118 -12.72 1.87 12.34
N LYS A 119 -12.20 2.51 11.31
CA LYS A 119 -11.56 1.83 10.18
C LYS A 119 -10.35 1.01 10.65
N ASP A 120 -9.46 1.62 11.44
CA ASP A 120 -8.27 0.93 11.96
C ASP A 120 -8.64 -0.27 12.84
N LYS A 121 -9.70 -0.16 13.67
CA LYS A 121 -10.17 -1.27 14.51
C LYS A 121 -10.90 -2.36 13.72
N ILE A 122 -11.62 -2.01 12.66
CA ILE A 122 -12.25 -2.97 11.76
C ILE A 122 -11.17 -3.69 10.94
N ASP A 123 -10.19 -2.96 10.39
CA ASP A 123 -9.07 -3.52 9.67
C ASP A 123 -8.26 -4.46 10.59
N GLN A 124 -8.06 -4.08 11.87
CA GLN A 124 -7.42 -4.93 12.88
C GLN A 124 -8.22 -6.19 13.17
N TYR A 125 -9.54 -6.09 13.35
CA TYR A 125 -10.42 -7.25 13.59
C TYR A 125 -10.43 -8.21 12.39
N ILE A 126 -10.50 -7.67 11.17
CA ILE A 126 -10.44 -8.46 9.95
C ILE A 126 -9.08 -9.19 9.87
N MET A 127 -8.00 -8.49 10.19
CA MET A 127 -6.65 -9.02 10.19
C MET A 127 -6.45 -10.13 11.23
N ASP A 128 -6.94 -9.92 12.46
CA ASP A 128 -6.83 -10.88 13.57
C ASP A 128 -7.71 -12.13 13.34
N THR A 129 -8.84 -11.98 12.61
CA THR A 129 -9.82 -13.04 12.41
C THR A 129 -9.59 -13.85 11.13
N TYR A 130 -9.23 -13.17 10.04
CA TYR A 130 -9.14 -13.75 8.69
C TYR A 130 -7.73 -13.75 8.10
N GLY A 131 -6.75 -13.18 8.82
CA GLY A 131 -5.39 -13.00 8.32
C GLY A 131 -5.28 -11.85 7.30
N PRO A 132 -4.13 -11.72 6.62
CA PRO A 132 -3.89 -10.66 5.66
C PRO A 132 -4.84 -10.79 4.47
N VAL A 133 -5.76 -9.83 4.33
CA VAL A 133 -6.64 -9.75 3.16
C VAL A 133 -5.83 -9.23 1.98
N GLU A 134 -5.66 -10.06 0.96
CA GLU A 134 -5.06 -9.62 -0.30
C GLU A 134 -5.96 -8.55 -0.93
N ARG A 135 -5.41 -7.35 -1.11
CA ARG A 135 -6.08 -6.34 -1.95
C ARG A 135 -5.98 -6.81 -3.39
N LYS A 136 -7.10 -7.13 -4.00
CA LYS A 136 -7.15 -7.37 -5.43
C LYS A 136 -7.12 -6.01 -6.14
N VAL A 137 -5.95 -5.62 -6.63
CA VAL A 137 -5.80 -4.43 -7.47
C VAL A 137 -6.02 -4.85 -8.91
N THR A 138 -7.07 -4.33 -9.53
CA THR A 138 -7.34 -4.53 -10.95
C THR A 138 -6.99 -3.25 -11.69
N LEU A 139 -5.98 -3.29 -12.53
CA LEU A 139 -5.67 -2.21 -13.47
C LEU A 139 -6.65 -2.28 -14.63
N ILE A 140 -7.41 -1.21 -14.84
CA ILE A 140 -8.28 -1.04 -16.02
C ILE A 140 -7.61 0.02 -16.89
N SER A 141 -7.05 -0.41 -18.01
CA SER A 141 -6.46 0.46 -19.02
C SER A 141 -7.18 0.28 -20.36
N GLU A 142 -6.88 1.12 -21.33
CA GLU A 142 -7.35 0.96 -22.71
C GLU A 142 -6.95 -0.39 -23.34
N PHE A 143 -5.90 -1.03 -22.79
CA PHE A 143 -5.38 -2.33 -23.25
C PHE A 143 -5.98 -3.54 -22.50
N GLY A 144 -6.94 -3.34 -21.58
CA GLY A 144 -7.62 -4.40 -20.85
C GLY A 144 -7.53 -4.32 -19.34
N LYS A 145 -7.98 -5.39 -18.69
CA LYS A 145 -7.93 -5.56 -17.22
C LYS A 145 -6.77 -6.50 -16.86
N LYS A 146 -5.94 -6.08 -15.91
CA LYS A 146 -4.87 -6.92 -15.34
C LYS A 146 -5.03 -7.00 -13.83
N ASP A 147 -5.25 -8.21 -13.34
CA ASP A 147 -5.28 -8.49 -11.90
C ASP A 147 -3.86 -8.68 -11.38
N LEU A 148 -3.49 -7.91 -10.39
CA LEU A 148 -2.20 -8.02 -9.73
C LEU A 148 -2.24 -9.10 -8.65
N GLN A 149 -1.25 -9.97 -8.66
CA GLN A 149 -1.13 -11.04 -7.66
C GLN A 149 -0.24 -10.60 -6.49
N GLY A 150 -0.52 -11.17 -5.31
CA GLY A 150 0.25 -10.95 -4.10
C GLY A 150 -0.14 -9.67 -3.33
N ILE A 151 0.54 -9.45 -2.23
CA ILE A 151 0.28 -8.31 -1.34
C ILE A 151 1.02 -7.08 -1.88
N GLN A 152 0.27 -6.03 -2.22
CA GLN A 152 0.82 -4.72 -2.58
C GLN A 152 0.88 -3.82 -1.35
N HIS A 153 1.93 -3.01 -1.29
CA HIS A 153 2.08 -1.97 -0.28
C HIS A 153 0.95 -0.94 -0.37
N GLU A 154 0.54 -0.33 0.74
CA GLU A 154 -0.54 0.68 0.76
C GLU A 154 -0.31 1.85 -0.21
N LYS A 155 0.95 2.23 -0.46
CA LYS A 155 1.34 3.30 -1.38
C LYS A 155 1.51 2.84 -2.83
N PHE A 156 1.38 1.55 -3.13
CA PHE A 156 1.59 1.02 -4.47
C PHE A 156 0.76 1.75 -5.53
N GLU A 157 -0.54 1.93 -5.28
CA GLU A 157 -1.44 2.61 -6.21
C GLU A 157 -1.03 4.07 -6.47
N THR A 158 -0.56 4.77 -5.44
CA THR A 158 -0.05 6.15 -5.57
C THR A 158 1.18 6.18 -6.46
N VAL A 159 2.17 5.31 -6.21
CA VAL A 159 3.38 5.21 -7.04
C VAL A 159 3.04 4.88 -8.48
N LEU A 160 2.14 3.90 -8.68
CA LEU A 160 1.68 3.49 -10.02
C LEU A 160 1.06 4.66 -10.79
N LYS A 161 0.23 5.48 -10.15
CA LYS A 161 -0.41 6.65 -10.78
C LYS A 161 0.60 7.68 -11.27
N PHE A 162 1.62 8.00 -10.46
CA PHE A 162 2.68 8.93 -10.87
C PHE A 162 3.47 8.37 -12.06
N VAL A 163 3.96 7.14 -11.96
CA VAL A 163 4.80 6.53 -13.00
C VAL A 163 4.04 6.31 -14.31
N ALA A 164 2.76 5.93 -14.24
CA ALA A 164 1.91 5.80 -15.43
C ALA A 164 1.75 7.12 -16.19
N ASN A 165 1.75 8.25 -15.48
CA ASN A 165 1.66 9.60 -16.06
C ASN A 165 3.03 10.24 -16.36
N ASP A 166 4.10 9.43 -16.43
CA ASP A 166 5.47 9.89 -16.74
C ASP A 166 6.05 10.86 -15.69
N GLU A 167 5.55 10.82 -14.46
CA GLU A 167 6.07 11.64 -13.36
C GLU A 167 7.14 10.88 -12.59
N PRO A 168 8.36 11.40 -12.49
CA PRO A 168 9.44 10.81 -11.71
C PRO A 168 9.10 10.74 -10.22
N VAL A 169 9.44 9.64 -9.56
CA VAL A 169 9.12 9.42 -8.14
C VAL A 169 10.38 9.17 -7.33
N TYR A 170 10.50 9.82 -6.17
CA TYR A 170 11.49 9.51 -5.15
C TYR A 170 10.85 8.82 -3.96
N LEU A 171 11.14 7.52 -3.78
CA LEU A 171 10.65 6.72 -2.68
C LEU A 171 11.58 6.86 -1.47
N THR A 172 11.09 7.49 -0.41
CA THR A 172 11.84 7.63 0.84
C THR A 172 11.32 6.70 1.92
N GLY A 173 12.17 6.26 2.84
CA GLY A 173 11.73 5.48 4.00
C GLY A 173 12.76 4.46 4.46
N PRO A 174 12.48 3.77 5.58
CA PRO A 174 13.46 2.94 6.26
C PRO A 174 14.00 1.80 5.39
N ALA A 175 15.19 1.33 5.72
CA ALA A 175 15.82 0.22 5.00
C ALA A 175 14.96 -1.05 5.09
N GLY A 176 14.77 -1.71 3.94
CA GLY A 176 14.00 -2.96 3.86
C GLY A 176 12.49 -2.79 4.04
N SER A 177 11.93 -1.60 3.75
CA SER A 177 10.49 -1.33 3.66
C SER A 177 9.85 -1.75 2.32
N GLY A 178 10.58 -2.42 1.44
CA GLY A 178 10.03 -2.95 0.19
C GLY A 178 10.05 -2.00 -1.01
N LYS A 179 10.76 -0.87 -0.96
CA LYS A 179 10.86 0.11 -2.06
C LYS A 179 11.15 -0.55 -3.42
N ASN A 180 12.15 -1.43 -3.48
CA ASN A 180 12.53 -2.13 -4.72
C ASN A 180 11.44 -3.08 -5.22
N VAL A 181 10.71 -3.71 -4.30
CA VAL A 181 9.59 -4.60 -4.63
C VAL A 181 8.46 -3.81 -5.27
N ILE A 182 8.12 -2.64 -4.69
CA ILE A 182 7.11 -1.73 -5.24
C ILE A 182 7.50 -1.32 -6.68
N CYS A 183 8.75 -0.90 -6.91
CA CYS A 183 9.22 -0.50 -8.23
C CYS A 183 9.09 -1.63 -9.26
N LYS A 184 9.47 -2.86 -8.87
CA LYS A 184 9.34 -4.03 -9.74
C LYS A 184 7.88 -4.35 -10.04
N GLN A 185 7.00 -4.32 -9.03
CA GLN A 185 5.56 -4.52 -9.22
C GLN A 185 4.94 -3.45 -10.13
N VAL A 186 5.38 -2.19 -10.03
CA VAL A 186 4.94 -1.09 -10.91
C VAL A 186 5.39 -1.35 -12.35
N ALA A 187 6.65 -1.73 -12.58
CA ALA A 187 7.14 -2.07 -13.92
C ALA A 187 6.35 -3.24 -14.53
N GLU A 188 6.17 -4.32 -13.77
CA GLU A 188 5.39 -5.49 -14.20
C GLU A 188 3.93 -5.13 -14.53
N THR A 189 3.34 -4.23 -13.74
CA THR A 189 1.96 -3.77 -13.93
C THR A 189 1.80 -2.98 -15.21
N LEU A 190 2.75 -2.08 -15.49
CA LEU A 190 2.76 -1.26 -16.70
C LEU A 190 3.29 -2.00 -17.94
N GLY A 191 3.76 -3.25 -17.78
CA GLY A 191 4.37 -4.02 -18.88
C GLY A 191 5.69 -3.44 -19.35
N LEU A 192 6.44 -2.79 -18.45
CA LEU A 192 7.72 -2.17 -18.72
C LEU A 192 8.87 -3.10 -18.30
N ASP A 193 9.95 -3.10 -19.07
CA ASP A 193 11.20 -3.70 -18.65
C ASP A 193 11.77 -2.98 -17.43
N PHE A 194 12.35 -3.73 -16.49
CA PHE A 194 12.87 -3.19 -15.25
C PHE A 194 14.40 -3.12 -15.26
N TYR A 195 14.94 -1.92 -15.15
CA TYR A 195 16.37 -1.64 -15.11
C TYR A 195 16.76 -1.07 -13.74
N PHE A 196 17.83 -1.59 -13.17
CA PHE A 196 18.21 -1.28 -11.78
C PHE A 196 19.66 -0.86 -11.67
N THR A 197 19.91 0.19 -10.93
CA THR A 197 21.27 0.64 -10.54
C THR A 197 21.25 1.08 -9.09
N ASN A 198 22.26 0.68 -8.32
CA ASN A 198 22.51 1.18 -6.97
C ASN A 198 23.16 2.56 -7.01
N ALA A 199 23.46 3.11 -5.82
CA ALA A 199 24.18 4.37 -5.65
C ALA A 199 25.30 4.58 -6.69
N VAL A 200 25.28 5.71 -7.34
CA VAL A 200 26.24 6.07 -8.37
C VAL A 200 27.29 7.01 -7.81
N THR A 201 28.54 6.55 -7.89
CA THR A 201 29.72 7.30 -7.47
C THR A 201 30.59 7.76 -8.63
N GLN A 202 30.24 7.33 -9.84
CA GLN A 202 31.00 7.63 -11.06
C GLN A 202 30.02 7.74 -12.24
N GLU A 203 30.27 8.72 -13.09
CA GLU A 203 29.40 9.10 -14.22
C GLU A 203 29.11 7.92 -15.16
N TYR A 204 30.11 7.12 -15.49
CA TYR A 204 29.96 6.01 -16.43
C TYR A 204 28.93 4.94 -16.00
N LYS A 205 28.60 4.86 -14.72
CA LYS A 205 27.54 3.97 -14.25
C LYS A 205 26.16 4.39 -14.74
N LEU A 206 25.97 5.68 -15.07
CA LEU A 206 24.77 6.19 -15.74
C LEU A 206 24.97 6.23 -17.26
N THR A 207 26.02 6.88 -17.72
CA THR A 207 26.20 7.17 -19.15
C THR A 207 26.70 5.99 -19.98
N GLY A 208 27.25 4.95 -19.34
CA GLY A 208 28.08 3.98 -20.02
C GLY A 208 29.49 4.54 -20.33
N PHE A 209 30.31 3.78 -20.99
CA PHE A 209 31.66 4.21 -21.37
C PHE A 209 32.15 3.50 -22.62
N THR A 210 33.10 4.11 -23.31
CA THR A 210 33.77 3.50 -24.47
C THR A 210 35.17 3.04 -24.04
N ASP A 211 35.48 1.77 -24.30
CA ASP A 211 36.79 1.21 -23.96
C ASP A 211 37.88 1.65 -24.93
N ALA A 212 39.11 1.19 -24.66
CA ALA A 212 40.29 1.50 -25.50
C ALA A 212 40.21 0.94 -26.92
N ASN A 213 39.32 -0.02 -27.15
CA ASN A 213 39.10 -0.60 -28.49
C ASN A 213 37.96 0.13 -29.25
N GLY A 214 37.37 1.18 -28.69
CA GLY A 214 36.28 1.91 -29.27
C GLY A 214 34.91 1.21 -29.11
N VAL A 215 34.81 0.21 -28.25
CA VAL A 215 33.53 -0.49 -27.95
C VAL A 215 32.78 0.25 -26.83
N PHE A 216 31.53 0.62 -27.09
CA PHE A 216 30.67 1.21 -26.11
C PHE A 216 30.03 0.15 -25.18
N HIS A 217 30.19 0.32 -23.89
CA HIS A 217 29.61 -0.51 -22.84
C HIS A 217 28.38 0.19 -22.23
N GLU A 218 27.22 -0.37 -22.49
CA GLU A 218 25.93 0.17 -22.10
C GLU A 218 25.69 0.09 -20.59
N SER A 219 25.20 1.18 -19.99
CA SER A 219 24.67 1.19 -18.63
C SER A 219 23.20 0.73 -18.57
N GLN A 220 22.69 0.44 -17.37
CA GLN A 220 21.26 0.16 -17.19
C GLN A 220 20.39 1.40 -17.47
N PHE A 221 20.89 2.58 -17.15
CA PHE A 221 20.22 3.85 -17.48
C PHE A 221 20.14 4.04 -19.01
N TYR A 222 21.25 3.85 -19.73
CA TYR A 222 21.26 3.89 -21.18
C TYR A 222 20.23 2.96 -21.80
N LYS A 223 20.19 1.70 -21.35
CA LYS A 223 19.24 0.68 -21.86
C LYS A 223 17.79 1.11 -21.65
N ALA A 224 17.46 1.58 -20.45
CA ALA A 224 16.12 2.07 -20.14
C ALA A 224 15.76 3.29 -20.99
N PHE A 225 16.71 4.21 -21.16
CA PHE A 225 16.52 5.46 -21.91
C PHE A 225 16.24 5.22 -23.39
N VAL A 226 17.00 4.32 -24.01
CA VAL A 226 16.90 4.01 -25.45
C VAL A 226 15.77 3.06 -25.78
N ASN A 227 15.64 1.99 -25.00
CA ASN A 227 14.68 0.90 -25.31
C ASN A 227 13.30 1.13 -24.69
N GLY A 228 13.20 2.05 -23.75
CA GLY A 228 12.04 2.18 -22.87
C GLY A 228 12.13 1.24 -21.68
N GLY A 229 11.30 1.50 -20.68
CA GLY A 229 11.25 0.74 -19.46
C GLY A 229 11.38 1.60 -18.21
N LEU A 230 11.26 0.99 -17.05
CA LEU A 230 11.38 1.65 -15.76
C LEU A 230 12.82 1.55 -15.26
N PHE A 231 13.50 2.68 -15.21
CA PHE A 231 14.80 2.81 -14.56
C PHE A 231 14.64 3.11 -13.09
N MET A 232 15.21 2.26 -12.23
CA MET A 232 15.27 2.47 -10.80
C MET A 232 16.70 2.79 -10.36
N LEU A 233 16.87 3.98 -9.76
CA LEU A 233 18.09 4.36 -9.05
C LEU A 233 17.88 4.14 -7.54
N ASP A 234 18.42 3.05 -7.02
CA ASP A 234 18.38 2.77 -5.57
C ASP A 234 19.52 3.52 -4.84
N GLU A 235 19.28 3.84 -3.59
CA GLU A 235 20.23 4.59 -2.75
C GLU A 235 20.67 5.92 -3.39
N MET A 236 19.72 6.65 -4.01
CA MET A 236 20.00 7.96 -4.60
C MET A 236 20.65 8.92 -3.61
N ASP A 237 20.26 8.86 -2.35
CA ASP A 237 20.81 9.67 -1.24
C ASP A 237 22.26 9.29 -0.84
N ALA A 238 22.76 8.13 -1.30
CA ALA A 238 24.16 7.74 -1.17
C ALA A 238 24.98 8.01 -2.46
N SER A 239 24.34 8.46 -3.54
CA SER A 239 25.01 8.82 -4.79
C SER A 239 25.73 10.15 -4.66
N ILE A 240 26.76 10.34 -5.48
CA ILE A 240 27.47 11.63 -5.57
C ILE A 240 26.55 12.65 -6.25
N PRO A 241 26.23 13.81 -5.60
CA PRO A 241 25.25 14.78 -6.13
C PRO A 241 25.60 15.28 -7.51
N GLU A 242 26.89 15.49 -7.80
CA GLU A 242 27.36 15.97 -9.09
C GLU A 242 27.03 15.01 -10.24
N VAL A 243 27.04 13.70 -9.98
CA VAL A 243 26.67 12.70 -10.98
C VAL A 243 25.16 12.69 -11.24
N LEU A 244 24.36 13.06 -10.23
CA LEU A 244 22.90 13.12 -10.38
C LEU A 244 22.43 14.26 -11.30
N ILE A 245 23.25 15.26 -11.56
CA ILE A 245 22.97 16.33 -12.53
C ILE A 245 22.72 15.75 -13.93
N ILE A 246 23.43 14.69 -14.28
CA ILE A 246 23.24 13.94 -15.54
C ILE A 246 21.81 13.42 -15.65
N LEU A 247 21.33 12.77 -14.61
CA LEU A 247 19.96 12.25 -14.55
C LEU A 247 18.93 13.38 -14.65
N ASN A 248 19.18 14.50 -13.98
CA ASN A 248 18.32 15.68 -14.04
C ASN A 248 18.17 16.22 -15.46
N ALA A 249 19.29 16.33 -16.19
CA ALA A 249 19.28 16.81 -17.58
C ALA A 249 18.49 15.86 -18.51
N ALA A 250 18.70 14.56 -18.36
CA ALA A 250 18.03 13.55 -19.16
C ALA A 250 16.51 13.53 -18.90
N ILE A 251 16.08 13.64 -17.65
CA ILE A 251 14.65 13.68 -17.26
C ILE A 251 14.00 14.94 -17.83
N ALA A 252 14.61 16.11 -17.61
CA ALA A 252 14.03 17.40 -18.00
C ALA A 252 13.94 17.59 -19.51
N ASN A 253 14.99 17.21 -20.24
CA ASN A 253 15.11 17.48 -21.66
C ASN A 253 14.57 16.37 -22.55
N ARG A 254 14.39 15.16 -22.01
CA ARG A 254 14.01 13.94 -22.76
C ARG A 254 15.01 13.61 -23.88
N TYR A 255 16.22 14.13 -23.84
CA TYR A 255 17.37 13.72 -24.64
C TYR A 255 18.65 13.83 -23.81
N PHE A 256 19.65 13.04 -24.19
CA PHE A 256 20.95 13.06 -23.53
C PHE A 256 22.06 12.75 -24.53
N ASP A 257 23.23 13.36 -24.33
CA ASP A 257 24.40 13.17 -25.18
C ASP A 257 25.34 12.15 -24.52
N PHE A 258 25.24 10.93 -25.00
CA PHE A 258 26.04 9.80 -24.49
C PHE A 258 27.45 9.81 -25.04
N PRO A 259 28.44 9.13 -24.38
CA PRO A 259 29.79 9.04 -24.89
C PRO A 259 29.87 8.53 -26.33
N ALA A 260 30.85 9.04 -27.09
CA ALA A 260 31.11 8.53 -28.45
C ALA A 260 31.30 6.99 -28.44
N PRO A 261 30.84 6.27 -29.44
CA PRO A 261 30.32 6.76 -30.74
C PRO A 261 28.79 7.02 -30.76
N ILE A 262 28.12 6.98 -29.60
CA ILE A 262 26.66 7.06 -29.51
C ILE A 262 26.14 8.46 -29.82
N GLY A 263 26.63 9.50 -29.09
CA GLY A 263 26.17 10.88 -29.24
C GLY A 263 24.75 11.13 -28.69
N LYS A 264 24.06 12.09 -29.29
CA LYS A 264 22.74 12.53 -28.85
C LYS A 264 21.66 11.47 -29.11
N VAL A 265 20.93 11.11 -28.05
CA VAL A 265 19.82 10.17 -28.09
C VAL A 265 18.58 10.82 -27.45
N GLU A 266 17.41 10.63 -28.04
CA GLU A 266 16.14 11.01 -27.45
C GLU A 266 15.59 9.87 -26.59
N ALA A 267 14.94 10.21 -25.48
CA ALA A 267 14.34 9.23 -24.59
C ALA A 267 13.18 8.49 -25.28
N ASN A 268 13.17 7.18 -25.11
CA ASN A 268 12.01 6.38 -25.52
C ASN A 268 10.73 6.92 -24.83
N PRO A 269 9.59 7.00 -25.52
CA PRO A 269 8.31 7.43 -24.92
C PRO A 269 7.89 6.60 -23.68
N ASN A 270 8.32 5.36 -23.61
CA ASN A 270 8.05 4.46 -22.48
C ASN A 270 9.14 4.48 -21.39
N PHE A 271 10.12 5.39 -21.47
CA PHE A 271 11.12 5.56 -20.43
C PHE A 271 10.49 6.18 -19.17
N ARG A 272 10.65 5.54 -18.03
CA ARG A 272 10.16 5.96 -16.72
C ARG A 272 11.28 5.92 -15.69
N VAL A 273 11.21 6.79 -14.67
CA VAL A 273 12.24 6.88 -13.62
C VAL A 273 11.62 6.80 -12.24
N ILE A 274 12.18 5.94 -11.40
CA ILE A 274 11.97 5.95 -9.95
C ILE A 274 13.35 6.01 -9.28
N ALA A 275 13.49 6.89 -8.31
CA ALA A 275 14.61 6.88 -7.39
C ALA A 275 14.17 6.37 -6.02
N ALA A 276 15.07 5.80 -5.23
CA ALA A 276 14.82 5.40 -3.86
C ALA A 276 15.97 5.80 -2.94
N GLY A 277 15.64 6.13 -1.71
CA GLY A 277 16.61 6.46 -0.66
C GLY A 277 16.08 6.11 0.73
N ASN A 278 16.98 6.15 1.71
CA ASN A 278 16.59 5.93 3.10
C ASN A 278 16.33 7.24 3.85
N THR A 279 16.80 8.36 3.29
CA THR A 279 16.57 9.72 3.79
C THR A 279 15.73 10.54 2.79
N THR A 280 15.33 11.72 3.20
CA THR A 280 14.63 12.68 2.32
C THR A 280 15.56 13.49 1.42
N GLY A 281 16.86 13.17 1.41
CA GLY A 281 17.85 13.88 0.59
C GLY A 281 18.46 15.11 1.25
N TYR A 282 18.13 15.40 2.50
CA TYR A 282 18.71 16.52 3.26
C TYR A 282 19.97 16.14 4.04
N GLY A 283 20.61 15.02 3.67
CA GLY A 283 21.85 14.56 4.28
C GLY A 283 21.66 13.39 5.25
N ALA A 284 22.75 13.09 5.97
CA ALA A 284 22.81 12.01 6.94
C ALA A 284 21.91 12.25 8.16
N ASP A 285 21.38 11.19 8.72
CA ASP A 285 20.72 11.19 10.02
C ASP A 285 21.38 10.18 10.98
N SER A 286 20.86 10.05 12.20
CA SER A 286 21.41 9.15 13.22
C SER A 286 21.41 7.67 12.81
N SER A 287 20.50 7.27 11.92
CA SER A 287 20.36 5.88 11.43
C SER A 287 21.11 5.64 10.11
N TYR A 288 21.34 6.69 9.33
CA TYR A 288 21.90 6.62 7.97
C TYR A 288 23.01 7.66 7.77
N VAL A 289 24.18 7.38 8.36
CA VAL A 289 25.33 8.31 8.38
C VAL A 289 26.06 8.50 7.05
N GLY A 290 25.93 7.56 6.12
CA GLY A 290 26.60 7.60 4.81
C GLY A 290 25.70 8.19 3.72
N ARG A 291 24.97 9.30 3.99
CA ARG A 291 24.05 9.93 3.03
C ARG A 291 24.46 11.34 2.73
N ASN A 292 24.38 11.70 1.45
CA ASN A 292 24.71 13.00 0.92
C ASN A 292 23.49 13.94 0.96
N THR A 293 23.77 15.25 1.05
CA THR A 293 22.74 16.25 0.81
C THR A 293 22.55 16.38 -0.70
N LEU A 294 21.34 16.19 -1.16
CA LEU A 294 20.96 16.34 -2.57
C LEU A 294 20.59 17.79 -2.85
N ASP A 295 20.89 18.25 -4.08
CA ASP A 295 20.50 19.56 -4.54
C ASP A 295 18.98 19.72 -4.62
N ALA A 296 18.47 20.90 -4.22
CA ALA A 296 17.04 21.18 -4.22
C ALA A 296 16.42 21.06 -5.62
N ALA A 297 17.17 21.47 -6.67
CA ALA A 297 16.71 21.32 -8.05
C ALA A 297 16.63 19.86 -8.51
N SER A 298 17.44 18.97 -7.92
CA SER A 298 17.33 17.53 -8.14
C SER A 298 16.09 16.94 -7.45
N LEU A 299 15.82 17.35 -6.21
CA LEU A 299 14.67 16.88 -5.45
C LEU A 299 13.34 17.37 -6.05
N ASP A 300 13.31 18.61 -6.55
CA ASP A 300 12.11 19.22 -7.16
C ASP A 300 11.60 18.46 -8.41
N ARG A 301 12.47 17.71 -9.07
CA ARG A 301 12.10 16.89 -10.24
C ARG A 301 11.36 15.61 -9.90
N PHE A 302 11.31 15.25 -8.64
CA PHE A 302 10.69 14.01 -8.19
C PHE A 302 9.50 14.26 -7.26
N ALA A 303 8.40 13.59 -7.50
CA ALA A 303 7.35 13.47 -6.50
C ALA A 303 7.83 12.59 -5.35
N MET A 304 7.90 13.12 -4.13
CA MET A 304 8.39 12.38 -2.98
C MET A 304 7.26 11.57 -2.31
N ILE A 305 7.45 10.27 -2.20
CA ILE A 305 6.49 9.35 -1.56
C ILE A 305 7.20 8.59 -0.44
N LYS A 306 6.68 8.76 0.79
CA LYS A 306 7.20 8.02 1.94
C LYS A 306 6.65 6.59 1.95
N ILE A 307 7.55 5.62 2.03
CA ILE A 307 7.28 4.19 2.15
C ILE A 307 7.67 3.74 3.55
N ASP A 308 6.68 3.41 4.36
CA ASP A 308 6.89 2.90 5.72
C ASP A 308 6.62 1.39 5.79
N TYR A 309 6.66 0.76 6.97
CA TYR A 309 6.36 -0.66 7.11
C TYR A 309 4.84 -0.90 7.13
N ASP A 310 4.36 -1.72 6.20
CA ASP A 310 2.95 -2.16 6.09
C ASP A 310 2.76 -3.50 6.80
N GLU A 311 1.84 -3.55 7.77
CA GLU A 311 1.56 -4.74 8.58
C GLU A 311 1.10 -5.94 7.74
N ARG A 312 0.36 -5.71 6.67
CA ARG A 312 -0.09 -6.77 5.76
C ARG A 312 1.10 -7.47 5.09
N ILE A 313 2.14 -6.70 4.73
CA ILE A 313 3.36 -7.26 4.17
C ILE A 313 4.13 -8.01 5.26
N GLU A 314 4.19 -7.47 6.49
CA GLU A 314 4.82 -8.15 7.63
C GLU A 314 4.16 -9.51 7.90
N LEU A 315 2.83 -9.56 7.90
CA LEU A 315 2.08 -10.82 8.00
C LEU A 315 2.34 -11.75 6.81
N GLY A 316 2.41 -11.21 5.60
CA GLY A 316 2.74 -11.99 4.41
C GLY A 316 4.11 -12.66 4.49
N VAL A 317 5.16 -11.92 4.91
CA VAL A 317 6.53 -12.47 5.03
C VAL A 317 6.71 -13.43 6.20
N THR A 318 5.78 -13.43 7.18
CA THR A 318 5.77 -14.35 8.33
C THR A 318 4.80 -15.51 8.15
N ASN A 319 4.16 -15.66 6.98
CA ASN A 319 3.10 -16.64 6.72
C ASN A 319 1.95 -16.57 7.75
N GLY A 320 1.58 -15.34 8.14
CA GLY A 320 0.47 -15.09 9.06
C GLY A 320 0.81 -15.20 10.55
N ASN A 321 2.09 -15.23 10.94
CA ASN A 321 2.47 -15.25 12.36
C ASN A 321 2.22 -13.87 13.01
N THR A 322 0.99 -13.66 13.49
CA THR A 322 0.53 -12.42 14.11
C THR A 322 1.31 -12.07 15.38
N GLU A 323 1.69 -13.05 16.18
CA GLU A 323 2.41 -12.83 17.45
C GLU A 323 3.82 -12.29 17.20
N LEU A 324 4.53 -12.84 16.21
CA LEU A 324 5.83 -12.32 15.80
C LEU A 324 5.73 -10.89 15.25
N VAL A 325 4.71 -10.63 14.43
CA VAL A 325 4.49 -9.29 13.86
C VAL A 325 4.16 -8.28 14.97
N LYS A 326 3.23 -8.57 15.87
CA LYS A 326 2.89 -7.72 17.02
C LYS A 326 4.12 -7.42 17.86
N PHE A 327 4.92 -8.44 18.17
CA PHE A 327 6.18 -8.28 18.91
C PHE A 327 7.16 -7.34 18.18
N CYS A 328 7.41 -7.56 16.89
CA CYS A 328 8.34 -6.74 16.10
C CYS A 328 7.89 -5.28 15.98
N ARG A 329 6.60 -5.03 15.84
CA ARG A 329 6.03 -3.69 15.77
C ARG A 329 6.16 -2.96 17.10
N ASP A 330 5.86 -3.63 18.20
CA ASP A 330 6.02 -3.08 19.56
C ASP A 330 7.50 -2.82 19.90
N PHE A 331 8.39 -3.74 19.51
CA PHE A 331 9.84 -3.56 19.65
C PHE A 331 10.34 -2.34 18.88
N ARG A 332 9.87 -2.15 17.62
CA ARG A 332 10.20 -0.97 16.81
C ARG A 332 9.70 0.33 17.45
N LYS A 333 8.48 0.31 17.98
CA LYS A 333 7.89 1.45 18.69
C LYS A 333 8.72 1.79 19.93
N ALA A 334 9.04 0.81 20.76
CA ALA A 334 9.87 0.97 21.95
C ALA A 334 11.28 1.51 21.62
N ALA A 335 11.86 1.06 20.50
CA ALA A 335 13.16 1.57 20.02
C ALA A 335 13.08 3.06 19.64
N ASN A 336 12.05 3.45 18.90
CA ASN A 336 11.84 4.85 18.51
C ASN A 336 11.61 5.75 19.74
N GLU A 337 10.82 5.30 20.72
CA GLU A 337 10.56 6.04 21.96
C GLU A 337 11.82 6.18 22.83
N ALA A 338 12.71 5.19 22.79
CA ALA A 338 14.01 5.21 23.47
C ALA A 338 15.10 5.99 22.70
N GLY A 339 14.81 6.48 21.48
CA GLY A 339 15.80 7.14 20.63
C GLY A 339 16.89 6.21 20.10
N LEU A 340 16.66 4.89 20.11
CA LEU A 340 17.60 3.89 19.63
C LEU A 340 17.44 3.65 18.13
N CYS A 341 18.54 3.74 17.39
CA CYS A 341 18.57 3.57 15.93
C CYS A 341 18.57 2.08 15.54
N ILE A 342 17.46 1.39 15.72
CA ILE A 342 17.32 -0.03 15.45
C ILE A 342 16.43 -0.27 14.24
N THR A 343 16.95 -1.02 13.26
CA THR A 343 16.19 -1.36 12.04
C THR A 343 15.56 -2.74 12.16
N VAL A 344 14.23 -2.79 12.28
CA VAL A 344 13.44 -4.03 12.22
C VAL A 344 12.69 -4.07 10.88
N SER A 345 13.38 -4.52 9.83
CA SER A 345 12.89 -4.52 8.46
C SER A 345 12.11 -5.79 8.11
N TYR A 346 11.38 -5.79 6.96
CA TYR A 346 10.76 -7.02 6.41
C TYR A 346 11.78 -8.15 6.25
N ARG A 347 13.04 -7.83 5.92
CA ARG A 347 14.13 -8.83 5.82
C ARG A 347 14.45 -9.45 7.18
N ALA A 348 14.47 -8.65 8.25
CA ALA A 348 14.71 -9.14 9.60
C ALA A 348 13.56 -10.02 10.09
N ILE A 349 12.32 -9.54 9.92
CA ILE A 349 11.11 -10.27 10.33
C ILE A 349 10.97 -11.59 9.55
N GLY A 350 11.12 -11.57 8.23
CA GLY A 350 11.08 -12.77 7.40
C GLY A 350 12.21 -13.76 7.70
N ARG A 351 13.39 -13.27 8.11
CA ARG A 351 14.48 -14.12 8.59
C ARG A 351 14.10 -14.81 9.90
N MET A 352 13.55 -14.08 10.86
CA MET A 352 13.07 -14.64 12.12
C MET A 352 12.02 -15.73 11.89
N ALA A 353 11.01 -15.46 11.05
CA ALA A 353 9.98 -16.43 10.71
C ALA A 353 10.52 -17.72 10.05
N LYS A 354 11.62 -17.64 9.30
CA LYS A 354 12.30 -18.82 8.74
C LYS A 354 13.12 -19.56 9.79
N MET A 355 13.85 -18.82 10.64
CA MET A 355 14.77 -19.41 11.62
C MET A 355 14.03 -19.99 12.83
N GLU A 356 12.83 -19.51 13.15
CA GLU A 356 11.98 -20.04 14.23
C GLU A 356 11.72 -21.55 14.14
N LYS A 357 11.79 -22.12 12.93
CA LYS A 357 11.66 -23.55 12.67
C LYS A 357 12.93 -24.35 12.93
N LEU A 358 14.07 -23.67 13.11
CA LEU A 358 15.40 -24.29 13.16
C LEU A 358 16.14 -23.97 14.46
N LEU A 359 15.84 -22.83 15.08
CA LEU A 359 16.50 -22.31 16.27
C LEU A 359 15.47 -22.14 17.40
N ASP A 360 15.93 -22.19 18.64
CA ASP A 360 15.10 -21.71 19.72
C ASP A 360 14.90 -20.17 19.64
N LYS A 361 13.84 -19.68 20.30
CA LYS A 361 13.47 -18.26 20.20
C LYS A 361 14.51 -17.32 20.77
N VAL A 362 15.28 -17.75 21.77
CA VAL A 362 16.35 -16.94 22.40
C VAL A 362 17.48 -16.73 21.40
N GLU A 363 18.02 -17.82 20.85
CA GLU A 363 19.09 -17.78 19.86
C GLU A 363 18.64 -17.03 18.59
N MET A 364 17.41 -17.24 18.15
CA MET A 364 16.84 -16.52 17.00
C MET A 364 16.81 -15.00 17.24
N LEU A 365 16.35 -14.55 18.41
CA LEU A 365 16.28 -13.12 18.74
C LEU A 365 17.68 -12.51 18.88
N GLN A 366 18.62 -13.22 19.55
CA GLN A 366 20.00 -12.79 19.67
C GLN A 366 20.66 -12.58 18.31
N THR A 367 20.43 -13.51 17.39
CA THR A 367 21.09 -13.50 16.08
C THR A 367 20.42 -12.54 15.08
N CYS A 368 19.09 -12.45 15.09
CA CYS A 368 18.34 -11.75 14.04
C CYS A 368 17.90 -10.33 14.43
N LEU A 369 17.62 -10.09 15.72
CA LEU A 369 17.00 -8.85 16.19
C LEU A 369 17.95 -7.98 17.03
N ILE A 370 18.42 -8.51 18.15
CA ILE A 370 19.20 -7.75 19.14
C ILE A 370 20.71 -7.79 18.91
N LYS A 371 21.16 -8.34 17.81
CA LYS A 371 22.57 -8.39 17.42
C LYS A 371 23.25 -7.01 17.50
N GLY A 372 24.32 -6.91 18.25
CA GLY A 372 25.08 -5.66 18.39
C GLY A 372 24.45 -4.62 19.32
N LEU A 373 23.37 -4.94 20.02
CA LEU A 373 22.82 -4.11 21.08
C LEU A 373 23.48 -4.42 22.41
N GLU A 374 23.70 -3.38 23.22
CA GLU A 374 24.15 -3.54 24.60
C GLU A 374 23.01 -4.09 25.48
N LYS A 375 23.34 -4.86 26.52
CA LYS A 375 22.33 -5.44 27.42
C LYS A 375 21.41 -4.38 28.05
N ASP A 376 21.93 -3.20 28.33
CA ASP A 376 21.18 -2.13 28.97
C ASP A 376 20.19 -1.49 27.99
N ASP A 377 20.56 -1.36 26.72
CA ASP A 377 19.61 -0.92 25.66
C ASP A 377 18.42 -1.88 25.54
N VAL A 378 18.69 -3.19 25.54
CA VAL A 378 17.63 -4.20 25.46
C VAL A 378 16.72 -4.17 26.69
N LYS A 379 17.24 -3.89 27.89
CA LYS A 379 16.43 -3.69 29.12
C LYS A 379 15.54 -2.46 29.01
N ILE A 380 16.04 -1.35 28.42
CA ILE A 380 15.25 -0.15 28.16
C ILE A 380 14.10 -0.47 27.20
N LEU A 381 14.40 -1.18 26.13
CA LEU A 381 13.38 -1.62 25.16
C LEU A 381 12.30 -2.47 25.83
N GLN A 382 12.68 -3.48 26.59
CA GLN A 382 11.73 -4.35 27.28
C GLN A 382 10.80 -3.57 28.23
N LYS A 383 11.33 -2.56 28.92
CA LYS A 383 10.54 -1.72 29.82
C LYS A 383 9.47 -0.91 29.06
N ASN A 384 9.79 -0.47 27.84
CA ASN A 384 8.90 0.35 27.01
C ASN A 384 7.92 -0.51 26.20
N MET A 385 8.19 -1.79 26.02
CA MET A 385 7.30 -2.70 25.31
C MET A 385 6.03 -2.98 26.09
N THR A 386 4.91 -3.05 25.37
CA THR A 386 3.56 -3.30 25.91
C THR A 386 3.06 -4.72 25.60
N VAL A 387 3.50 -5.31 24.49
CA VAL A 387 3.14 -6.67 24.08
C VAL A 387 3.78 -7.68 25.04
N ARG A 388 2.99 -8.66 25.48
CA ARG A 388 3.44 -9.78 26.32
C ARG A 388 3.06 -11.07 25.64
N ASN A 389 4.07 -11.76 25.07
CA ASN A 389 3.90 -13.05 24.40
C ASN A 389 5.19 -13.88 24.57
N GLU A 390 5.26 -15.02 23.89
CA GLU A 390 6.42 -15.91 23.97
C GLU A 390 7.75 -15.27 23.48
N TYR A 391 7.69 -14.34 22.53
CA TYR A 391 8.87 -13.61 22.03
C TYR A 391 9.38 -12.61 23.08
N THR A 392 8.49 -11.94 23.81
CA THR A 392 8.86 -11.06 24.91
C THR A 392 9.55 -11.85 26.04
N THR A 393 9.00 -13.03 26.38
CA THR A 393 9.62 -13.94 27.35
C THR A 393 10.98 -14.44 26.87
N ALA A 394 11.12 -14.77 25.59
CA ALA A 394 12.40 -15.16 25.01
C ALA A 394 13.42 -14.01 25.02
N LEU A 395 12.97 -12.78 24.76
CA LEU A 395 13.82 -11.59 24.85
C LEU A 395 14.36 -11.35 26.26
N GLU A 396 13.55 -11.58 27.30
CA GLU A 396 13.97 -11.50 28.70
C GLU A 396 15.09 -12.49 29.00
N ARG A 397 14.97 -13.72 28.50
CA ARG A 397 16.02 -14.77 28.68
C ARG A 397 17.25 -14.48 27.85
N ALA A 398 17.15 -13.79 26.73
CA ALA A 398 18.27 -13.49 25.85
C ALA A 398 19.30 -12.55 26.45
N ILE A 399 18.94 -11.80 27.52
CA ILE A 399 19.81 -10.83 28.22
C ILE A 399 20.11 -11.20 29.66
N ALA A 400 19.46 -12.24 30.19
CA ALA A 400 19.79 -12.78 31.51
C ALA A 400 21.17 -13.44 31.46
#